data_b16c437cc79779500ea84e9303f947e6
#
_entry.id   b16c437cc79779500ea84e9303f947e6
#
_cell.length_a   1.000
_cell.length_b   1.000
_cell.length_c   1.000
_cell.angle_alpha   90.00
_cell.angle_beta   90.00
_cell.angle_gamma   90.00
#
_symmetry.space_group_name_H-M   'P 1'
#
loop_
_entity.id
_entity.type
_entity.pdbx_description
1 polymer ?
#
loop_
_entity_poly.entity_id
_entity_poly.type
_entity_poly.pdbx_seq_one_letter_code
_entity_poly.pdbx_strand_id
1 'polypeptide(L)'
;AADVDKCLKGLKGMVLWSVETLKADGEQDLKIANVMSTAATRGNPNESVYCATKWGEKGYTKSLQAAYKGTSVKIVGVYPGGIDTPFYRDSHDYVSEEKQHTFMRADQLAEVILFNLVNKANLTVTDIEINRNPA
;
A
#
# COMPACT_ATOMS: atom_id res chain seq x y z
N ALA A 1 -7.48 -21.33 5.39
CA ALA A 1 -6.02 -21.55 5.15
C ALA A 1 -5.54 -20.85 3.89
N ALA A 2 -6.24 -21.02 2.76
CA ALA A 2 -5.85 -20.37 1.49
C ALA A 2 -5.81 -18.83 1.57
N ASP A 3 -6.72 -18.22 2.30
CA ASP A 3 -6.76 -16.76 2.48
C ASP A 3 -5.64 -16.28 3.40
N VAL A 4 -5.30 -17.04 4.42
CA VAL A 4 -4.16 -16.75 5.29
C VAL A 4 -2.86 -16.77 4.48
N ASP A 5 -2.65 -17.82 3.70
CA ASP A 5 -1.45 -17.96 2.86
C ASP A 5 -1.35 -16.84 1.82
N LYS A 6 -2.46 -16.48 1.18
CA LYS A 6 -2.50 -15.39 0.20
C LYS A 6 -2.13 -14.03 0.85
N CYS A 7 -2.68 -13.73 2.02
CA CYS A 7 -2.38 -12.51 2.75
C CYS A 7 -0.91 -12.45 3.21
N LEU A 8 -0.40 -13.54 3.78
CA LEU A 8 1.00 -13.63 4.21
C LEU A 8 1.98 -13.54 3.04
N LYS A 9 1.62 -14.09 1.88
CA LYS A 9 2.42 -13.98 0.66
C LYS A 9 2.59 -12.53 0.20
N GLY A 10 1.55 -11.71 0.33
CA GLY A 10 1.61 -10.27 0.01
C GLY A 10 2.60 -9.53 0.92
N LEU A 11 2.51 -9.73 2.23
CA LEU A 11 3.44 -9.15 3.20
C LEU A 11 4.88 -9.61 2.94
N LYS A 12 5.09 -10.91 2.76
CA LYS A 12 6.40 -11.47 2.44
C LYS A 12 6.98 -10.88 1.15
N GLY A 13 6.16 -10.74 0.11
CA GLY A 13 6.57 -10.16 -1.15
C GLY A 13 7.04 -8.71 -1.02
N MET A 14 6.31 -7.89 -0.28
CA MET A 14 6.69 -6.50 0.00
C MET A 14 8.04 -6.42 0.72
N VAL A 15 8.23 -7.23 1.76
CA VAL A 15 9.47 -7.24 2.54
C VAL A 15 10.65 -7.67 1.68
N LEU A 16 10.54 -8.80 0.97
CA LEU A 16 11.63 -9.32 0.15
C LEU A 16 12.00 -8.35 -0.96
N TRP A 17 11.03 -7.82 -1.67
CA TRP A 17 11.29 -6.88 -2.77
C TRP A 17 11.99 -5.61 -2.28
N SER A 18 11.52 -5.02 -1.21
CA SER A 18 12.12 -3.78 -0.69
C SER A 18 13.51 -4.02 -0.09
N VAL A 19 13.75 -5.14 0.57
CA VAL A 19 15.08 -5.49 1.08
C VAL A 19 16.08 -5.63 -0.06
N GLU A 20 15.74 -6.36 -1.12
CA GLU A 20 16.64 -6.54 -2.27
C GLU A 20 16.88 -5.22 -3.01
N THR A 21 15.85 -4.40 -3.18
CA THR A 21 15.97 -3.08 -3.82
C THR A 21 16.85 -2.15 -3.01
N LEU A 22 16.68 -2.09 -1.70
CA LEU A 22 17.48 -1.24 -0.81
C LEU A 22 18.93 -1.70 -0.73
N LYS A 23 19.20 -2.99 -0.79
CA LYS A 23 20.57 -3.51 -0.87
C LYS A 23 21.28 -3.12 -2.16
N ALA A 24 20.56 -3.16 -3.29
CA ALA A 24 21.13 -2.83 -4.60
C ALA A 24 21.33 -1.31 -4.78
N ASP A 25 20.34 -0.49 -4.39
CA ASP A 25 20.21 0.92 -4.78
C ASP A 25 20.01 1.88 -3.60
N GLY A 26 20.16 1.42 -2.35
CA GLY A 26 19.83 2.21 -1.14
C GLY A 26 20.68 3.45 -0.88
N GLU A 27 21.76 3.66 -1.64
CA GLU A 27 22.60 4.87 -1.57
C GLU A 27 22.26 5.91 -2.66
N GLN A 28 21.31 5.59 -3.55
CA GLN A 28 20.87 6.45 -4.64
C GLN A 28 19.57 7.19 -4.27
N ASP A 29 19.13 8.09 -5.15
CA ASP A 29 17.84 8.78 -5.04
C ASP A 29 16.66 7.83 -5.30
N LEU A 30 16.55 6.82 -4.45
CA LEU A 30 15.54 5.79 -4.56
C LEU A 30 14.21 6.25 -3.96
N LYS A 31 13.13 5.98 -4.66
CA LYS A 31 11.77 6.29 -4.21
C LYS A 31 10.93 5.02 -4.22
N ILE A 32 10.38 4.69 -3.08
CA ILE A 32 9.55 3.49 -2.89
C ILE A 32 8.16 3.91 -2.43
N ALA A 33 7.14 3.42 -3.10
CA ALA A 33 5.75 3.50 -2.64
C ALA A 33 5.29 2.11 -2.22
N ASN A 34 5.03 1.93 -0.94
CA ASN A 34 4.41 0.72 -0.41
C ASN A 34 2.89 0.89 -0.42
N VAL A 35 2.24 0.25 -1.38
CA VAL A 35 0.78 0.33 -1.54
C VAL A 35 0.12 -0.73 -0.67
N MET A 36 -0.61 -0.28 0.33
CA MET A 36 -1.27 -1.13 1.32
C MET A 36 -2.80 -1.08 1.17
N SER A 37 -3.48 -0.62 2.18
CA SER A 37 -4.94 -0.49 2.19
C SER A 37 -5.37 0.36 3.39
N THR A 38 -6.55 0.94 3.36
CA THR A 38 -7.20 1.48 4.56
C THR A 38 -7.42 0.42 5.65
N ALA A 39 -7.37 -0.87 5.29
CA ALA A 39 -7.33 -1.97 6.27
C ALA A 39 -6.08 -1.94 7.18
N ALA A 40 -5.05 -1.17 6.85
CA ALA A 40 -3.91 -0.91 7.72
C ALA A 40 -4.12 0.27 8.69
N THR A 41 -5.23 0.97 8.58
CA THR A 41 -5.55 2.14 9.44
C THR A 41 -6.74 1.91 10.36
N ARG A 42 -7.49 0.83 10.14
CA ARG A 42 -8.69 0.49 10.91
C ARG A 42 -8.93 -1.02 10.92
N GLY A 43 -9.83 -1.47 11.78
CA GLY A 43 -10.34 -2.84 11.75
C GLY A 43 -11.49 -2.99 10.76
N ASN A 44 -11.64 -4.22 10.24
CA ASN A 44 -12.79 -4.62 9.46
C ASN A 44 -13.30 -5.97 10.00
N PRO A 45 -14.57 -6.07 10.41
CA PRO A 45 -15.08 -7.24 11.13
C PRO A 45 -14.98 -8.56 10.35
N ASN A 46 -14.94 -8.50 9.02
CA ASN A 46 -14.91 -9.70 8.17
C ASN A 46 -13.53 -9.99 7.55
N GLU A 47 -12.50 -9.22 7.91
CA GLU A 47 -11.20 -9.26 7.27
C GLU A 47 -10.05 -9.25 8.29
N SER A 48 -10.18 -10.03 9.36
CA SER A 48 -9.20 -10.00 10.47
C SER A 48 -7.78 -10.34 10.03
N VAL A 49 -7.61 -11.37 9.21
CA VAL A 49 -6.29 -11.79 8.70
C VAL A 49 -5.74 -10.76 7.70
N TYR A 50 -6.57 -10.27 6.81
CA TYR A 50 -6.19 -9.23 5.86
C TYR A 50 -5.76 -7.95 6.59
N CYS A 51 -6.54 -7.48 7.56
CA CYS A 51 -6.17 -6.34 8.40
C CYS A 51 -4.84 -6.58 9.13
N ALA A 52 -4.64 -7.76 9.73
CA ALA A 52 -3.41 -8.08 10.42
C ALA A 52 -2.18 -7.98 9.51
N THR A 53 -2.26 -8.49 8.28
CA THR A 53 -1.16 -8.40 7.31
C THR A 53 -0.92 -6.96 6.82
N LYS A 54 -1.98 -6.20 6.60
CA LYS A 54 -1.86 -4.78 6.18
C LYS A 54 -1.31 -3.90 7.30
N TRP A 55 -1.67 -4.15 8.55
CA TRP A 55 -1.00 -3.52 9.71
C TRP A 55 0.46 -3.92 9.83
N GLY A 56 0.80 -5.18 9.52
CA GLY A 56 2.18 -5.64 9.44
C GLY A 56 2.98 -4.90 8.37
N GLU A 57 2.42 -4.73 7.18
CA GLU A 57 3.01 -3.94 6.08
C GLU A 57 3.22 -2.47 6.50
N LYS A 58 2.27 -1.88 7.23
CA LYS A 58 2.39 -0.52 7.78
C LYS A 58 3.54 -0.44 8.77
N GLY A 59 3.63 -1.35 9.72
CA GLY A 59 4.71 -1.37 10.71
C GLY A 59 6.08 -1.49 10.04
N TYR A 60 6.21 -2.36 9.06
CA TYR A 60 7.41 -2.51 8.25
C TYR A 60 7.76 -1.22 7.50
N THR A 61 6.80 -0.60 6.83
CA THR A 61 6.98 0.68 6.11
C THR A 61 7.45 1.79 7.06
N LYS A 62 6.85 1.91 8.24
CA LYS A 62 7.26 2.88 9.26
C LYS A 62 8.69 2.65 9.74
N SER A 63 9.09 1.41 9.91
CA SER A 63 10.48 1.07 10.28
C SER A 63 11.47 1.46 9.19
N LEU A 64 11.14 1.23 7.91
CA LEU A 64 11.98 1.68 6.79
C LEU A 64 12.08 3.21 6.73
N GLN A 65 10.98 3.91 6.91
CA GLN A 65 10.98 5.39 6.95
C GLN A 65 11.91 5.92 8.05
N ALA A 66 11.89 5.29 9.22
CA ALA A 66 12.79 5.66 10.32
C ALA A 66 14.27 5.36 10.01
N ALA A 67 14.52 4.18 9.42
CA ALA A 67 15.89 3.75 9.07
C ALA A 67 16.55 4.65 8.01
N TYR A 68 15.76 5.15 7.05
CA TYR A 68 16.26 5.97 5.94
C TYR A 68 16.02 7.47 6.13
N LYS A 69 15.60 7.89 7.33
CA LYS A 69 15.43 9.31 7.65
C LYS A 69 16.74 10.08 7.47
N GLY A 70 16.69 11.20 6.78
CA GLY A 70 17.86 12.04 6.51
C GLY A 70 18.73 11.56 5.34
N THR A 71 18.33 10.51 4.65
CA THR A 71 18.99 10.04 3.42
C THR A 71 18.22 10.53 2.17
N SER A 72 18.77 10.25 0.99
CA SER A 72 18.11 10.52 -0.30
C SER A 72 17.01 9.51 -0.64
N VAL A 73 16.92 8.41 0.10
CA VAL A 73 15.86 7.41 -0.09
C VAL A 73 14.54 7.92 0.49
N LYS A 74 13.49 7.92 -0.33
CA LYS A 74 12.13 8.29 0.08
C LYS A 74 11.22 7.07 0.06
N ILE A 75 10.53 6.85 1.17
CA ILE A 75 9.59 5.73 1.31
C ILE A 75 8.23 6.29 1.70
N VAL A 76 7.25 6.04 0.85
CA VAL A 76 5.87 6.52 1.01
C VAL A 76 4.95 5.35 1.29
N GLY A 77 4.19 5.43 2.37
CA GLY A 77 3.09 4.51 2.65
C GLY A 77 1.81 4.99 1.97
N VAL A 78 1.17 4.14 1.19
CA VAL A 78 -0.08 4.45 0.50
C VAL A 78 -1.19 3.56 1.02
N TYR A 79 -2.29 4.18 1.44
CA TYR A 79 -3.42 3.50 2.07
C TYR A 79 -4.71 3.76 1.27
N PRO A 80 -4.89 3.09 0.13
CA PRO A 80 -6.09 3.28 -0.67
C PRO A 80 -7.28 2.52 -0.10
N GLY A 81 -8.47 3.08 -0.24
CA GLY A 81 -9.73 2.37 -0.11
C GLY A 81 -9.98 1.46 -1.30
N GLY A 82 -11.24 1.05 -1.54
CA GLY A 82 -11.59 0.15 -2.64
C GLY A 82 -11.19 0.70 -4.02
N ILE A 83 -10.49 -0.13 -4.79
CA ILE A 83 -10.03 0.16 -6.15
C ILE A 83 -10.76 -0.78 -7.11
N ASP A 84 -11.26 -0.26 -8.22
CA ASP A 84 -11.89 -1.08 -9.27
C ASP A 84 -10.83 -1.87 -10.03
N THR A 85 -10.59 -3.09 -9.58
CA THR A 85 -9.62 -4.03 -10.14
C THR A 85 -10.12 -5.47 -10.03
N PRO A 86 -9.54 -6.43 -10.75
CA PRO A 86 -9.87 -7.85 -10.61
C PRO A 86 -9.59 -8.47 -9.22
N PHE A 87 -8.99 -7.73 -8.30
CA PHE A 87 -8.64 -8.19 -6.95
C PHE A 87 -9.79 -8.88 -6.21
N TYR A 88 -11.01 -8.37 -6.37
CA TYR A 88 -12.19 -8.88 -5.67
C TYR A 88 -12.82 -10.13 -6.30
N ARG A 89 -12.41 -10.53 -7.51
CA ARG A 89 -13.03 -11.66 -8.24
C ARG A 89 -12.83 -13.00 -7.55
N ASP A 90 -11.69 -13.17 -6.89
CA ASP A 90 -11.28 -14.42 -6.24
C ASP A 90 -11.24 -14.28 -4.71
N SER A 91 -11.88 -13.27 -4.14
CA SER A 91 -11.92 -13.08 -2.69
C SER A 91 -13.23 -13.61 -2.10
N HIS A 92 -13.17 -14.04 -0.83
CA HIS A 92 -14.38 -14.43 -0.09
C HIS A 92 -15.29 -13.23 0.20
N ASP A 93 -14.76 -12.02 0.17
CA ASP A 93 -15.52 -10.79 0.24
C ASP A 93 -16.01 -10.42 -1.15
N TYR A 94 -17.05 -11.13 -1.61
CA TYR A 94 -17.67 -10.83 -2.89
C TYR A 94 -18.20 -9.40 -2.90
N VAL A 95 -17.70 -8.63 -3.84
CA VAL A 95 -18.20 -7.29 -4.15
C VAL A 95 -18.93 -7.37 -5.48
N SER A 96 -20.21 -7.00 -5.49
CA SER A 96 -20.98 -6.96 -6.74
C SER A 96 -20.36 -5.99 -7.75
N GLU A 97 -20.52 -6.25 -9.03
CA GLU A 97 -20.02 -5.36 -10.09
C GLU A 97 -20.55 -3.93 -9.92
N GLU A 98 -21.83 -3.77 -9.58
CA GLU A 98 -22.46 -2.49 -9.33
C GLU A 98 -21.75 -1.73 -8.21
N LYS A 99 -21.45 -2.40 -7.09
CA LYS A 99 -20.71 -1.80 -5.98
C LYS A 99 -19.26 -1.50 -6.35
N GLN A 100 -18.62 -2.39 -7.12
CA GLN A 100 -17.24 -2.23 -7.56
C GLN A 100 -17.06 -0.99 -8.45
N HIS A 101 -18.05 -0.67 -9.30
CA HIS A 101 -18.05 0.55 -10.12
C HIS A 101 -18.06 1.85 -9.32
N THR A 102 -18.41 1.80 -8.03
CA THR A 102 -18.29 2.96 -7.13
C THR A 102 -16.87 3.13 -6.56
N PHE A 103 -15.96 2.20 -6.83
CA PHE A 103 -14.59 2.22 -6.35
C PHE A 103 -13.73 3.17 -7.17
N MET A 104 -12.56 3.50 -6.63
CA MET A 104 -11.61 4.39 -7.31
C MET A 104 -11.03 3.72 -8.55
N ARG A 105 -10.78 4.50 -9.58
CA ARG A 105 -10.08 4.01 -10.78
C ARG A 105 -8.59 3.88 -10.47
N ALA A 106 -8.01 2.77 -10.92
CA ALA A 106 -6.60 2.46 -10.68
C ALA A 106 -5.65 3.49 -11.33
N ASP A 107 -5.99 3.99 -12.53
CA ASP A 107 -5.18 5.00 -13.23
C ASP A 107 -5.14 6.33 -12.48
N GLN A 108 -6.26 6.79 -11.95
CA GLN A 108 -6.33 8.02 -11.15
C GLN A 108 -5.56 7.88 -9.83
N LEU A 109 -5.66 6.73 -9.18
CA LEU A 109 -4.87 6.44 -7.99
C LEU A 109 -3.36 6.46 -8.29
N ALA A 110 -2.95 5.85 -9.39
CA ALA A 110 -1.56 5.84 -9.81
C ALA A 110 -1.00 7.25 -10.05
N GLU A 111 -1.78 8.16 -10.64
CA GLU A 111 -1.40 9.57 -10.83
C GLU A 111 -1.14 10.27 -9.49
N VAL A 112 -2.00 10.07 -8.49
CA VAL A 112 -1.83 10.65 -7.16
C VAL A 112 -0.57 10.11 -6.48
N ILE A 113 -0.32 8.82 -6.57
CA ILE A 113 0.89 8.19 -6.01
C ILE A 113 2.13 8.77 -6.68
N LEU A 114 2.16 8.81 -8.01
CA LEU A 114 3.30 9.29 -8.77
C LEU A 114 3.60 10.77 -8.48
N PHE A 115 2.59 11.62 -8.43
CA PHE A 115 2.74 13.04 -8.09
C PHE A 115 3.43 13.23 -6.73
N ASN A 116 3.05 12.46 -5.72
CA ASN A 116 3.65 12.56 -4.38
C ASN A 116 5.04 11.93 -4.32
N LEU A 117 5.31 10.94 -5.15
CA LEU A 117 6.59 10.22 -5.17
C LEU A 117 7.71 11.02 -5.85
N VAL A 118 7.41 11.76 -6.92
CA VAL A 118 8.38 12.50 -7.73
C VAL A 118 8.61 13.94 -7.27
N ASN A 119 8.09 14.33 -6.13
CA ASN A 119 8.26 15.67 -5.58
C ASN A 119 9.74 15.98 -5.34
N LYS A 120 10.19 17.13 -5.86
CA LYS A 120 11.58 17.60 -5.73
C LYS A 120 11.77 18.64 -4.62
N ALA A 121 10.72 19.06 -3.94
CA ALA A 121 10.83 20.02 -2.85
C ALA A 121 11.55 19.41 -1.64
N ASN A 122 12.06 20.26 -0.74
CA ASN A 122 12.70 19.82 0.50
C ASN A 122 11.64 19.38 1.52
N LEU A 123 10.88 18.36 1.13
CA LEU A 123 9.87 17.72 1.96
C LEU A 123 9.77 16.24 1.60
N THR A 124 9.21 15.46 2.48
CA THR A 124 8.90 14.05 2.24
C THR A 124 7.43 13.80 2.58
N VAL A 125 6.69 13.29 1.61
CA VAL A 125 5.36 12.74 1.88
C VAL A 125 5.55 11.36 2.47
N THR A 126 5.14 11.16 3.71
CA THR A 126 5.34 9.88 4.41
C THR A 126 4.17 8.93 4.25
N ASP A 127 2.95 9.45 4.29
CA ASP A 127 1.74 8.65 4.22
C ASP A 127 0.68 9.36 3.37
N ILE A 128 -0.01 8.57 2.55
CA ILE A 128 -1.13 9.03 1.72
C ILE A 128 -2.32 8.11 1.97
N GLU A 129 -3.34 8.60 2.61
CA GLU A 129 -4.63 7.90 2.71
C GLU A 129 -5.57 8.43 1.64
N ILE A 130 -6.07 7.52 0.79
CA ILE A 130 -6.92 7.88 -0.34
C ILE A 130 -8.23 7.11 -0.23
N ASN A 131 -9.31 7.83 -0.05
CA ASN A 131 -10.64 7.27 0.06
C ASN A 131 -11.47 7.64 -1.17
N ARG A 132 -12.36 6.73 -1.56
CA ARG A 132 -13.37 7.07 -2.56
C ARG A 132 -14.33 8.11 -2.00
N ASN A 133 -14.83 8.96 -2.86
CA ASN A 133 -15.95 9.79 -2.47
C ASN A 133 -17.18 8.89 -2.19
N PRO A 134 -17.95 9.17 -1.16
CA PRO A 134 -19.23 8.50 -0.96
C PRO A 134 -20.11 8.70 -2.19
N ALA A 135 -20.63 7.61 -2.69
CA ALA A 135 -21.62 7.71 -3.76
C ALA A 135 -22.94 8.24 -3.24
#